data_953295e5b02bf9289ccf571da9df0b2c
#
_entry.id   953295e5b02bf9289ccf571da9df0b2c
#
_cell.length_a   1.000
_cell.length_b   1.000
_cell.length_c   1.000
_cell.angle_alpha   90.00
_cell.angle_beta   90.00
_cell.angle_gamma   90.00
#
_symmetry.space_group_name_H-M   'P 1'
#
loop_
_entity.id
_entity.type
_entity.pdbx_description
1 polymer ?
#
loop_
_entity_poly.entity_id
_entity_poly.type
_entity_poly.pdbx_seq_one_letter_code
_entity_poly.pdbx_strand_id
1 'polypeptide(L)'
;WDSNQSILYALLSCISFSILLYFTFLTIYKFISKIQFSSVLLEITGKARLKLWGYIFLCFFILWFPYFIITNPGLAGNDGMHQINELFYQKTFDGYFTLTNHHPLFTTLIQGGLIKLGLILFHSINSGVLINSIFLNILTISCFSFLILTIIDFYGNKLGLLTMMFFGLFPIFPLWANALDKTGYFNAILSLFLVSIINIDGGKRNKSSIALLIISGVLLGLIRNDGLIYILAVLIGSLTLKKKRNILISLASVVFLIVIIGKILVFSTKALPTEPMESLAIPMQQISRVVKYNPSSLTNSEKTTLNKFFHYSNMAKVYNPEFADPAKINSRWPYRQFVGTYKARKEKYDNQNFVKNKKKFLLTWIKIGENNKKLYFEAFVGENLFYIYPQNHPTIYFWMPGTSTNTLFVTKMFKNYKLNRPELFSKLVKNILIATNLPVLNLLFISFTWFFIWLIESLVIINTNKLQYLNLVFLGAAIIIVELLSPLSGYLRYSFPLIELVPILGLICFVKIKN
;
A
#
# COMPACT_ATOMS: atom_id res chain seq x y z
N TRP A 1 -21.81 13.84 10.42
CA TRP A 1 -22.34 13.10 9.26
C TRP A 1 -23.79 12.64 9.41
N ASP A 2 -24.51 13.19 10.39
CA ASP A 2 -25.87 12.75 10.70
C ASP A 2 -26.96 13.53 9.94
N SER A 3 -26.59 14.46 9.07
CA SER A 3 -27.55 15.23 8.25
C SER A 3 -27.23 15.15 6.76
N ASN A 4 -28.28 15.21 5.91
CA ASN A 4 -28.13 15.31 4.46
C ASN A 4 -27.31 16.54 4.03
N GLN A 5 -27.31 17.58 4.86
CA GLN A 5 -26.53 18.80 4.63
C GLN A 5 -25.03 18.54 4.71
N SER A 6 -24.55 17.70 5.66
CA SER A 6 -23.11 17.42 5.79
C SER A 6 -22.54 16.65 4.60
N ILE A 7 -23.29 15.74 4.00
CA ILE A 7 -22.88 15.04 2.77
C ILE A 7 -22.84 16.02 1.59
N LEU A 8 -23.84 16.87 1.46
CA LEU A 8 -23.88 17.90 0.42
C LEU A 8 -22.70 18.87 0.54
N TYR A 9 -22.42 19.35 1.75
CA TYR A 9 -21.26 20.24 2.00
C TYR A 9 -19.93 19.53 1.71
N ALA A 10 -19.77 18.26 2.06
CA ALA A 10 -18.56 17.51 1.73
C ALA A 10 -18.38 17.35 0.22
N LEU A 11 -19.44 17.02 -0.51
CA LEU A 11 -19.42 16.91 -1.98
C LEU A 11 -19.12 18.27 -2.63
N LEU A 12 -19.78 19.34 -2.20
CA LEU A 12 -19.55 20.70 -2.71
C LEU A 12 -18.12 21.17 -2.41
N SER A 13 -17.59 20.90 -1.20
CA SER A 13 -16.22 21.20 -0.84
C SER A 13 -15.22 20.42 -1.72
N CYS A 14 -15.48 19.15 -1.94
CA CYS A 14 -14.68 18.30 -2.81
C CYS A 14 -14.64 18.83 -4.25
N ILE A 15 -15.81 19.17 -4.80
CA ILE A 15 -15.93 19.76 -6.15
C ILE A 15 -15.21 21.11 -6.23
N SER A 16 -15.47 22.00 -5.28
CA SER A 16 -14.88 23.35 -5.26
C SER A 16 -13.36 23.28 -5.15
N PHE A 17 -12.85 22.42 -4.27
CA PHE A 17 -11.42 22.22 -4.12
C PHE A 17 -10.78 21.57 -5.36
N SER A 18 -11.48 20.64 -6.01
CA SER A 18 -11.06 20.03 -7.29
C SER A 18 -10.92 21.09 -8.39
N ILE A 19 -11.91 21.97 -8.50
CA ILE A 19 -11.90 23.08 -9.46
C ILE A 19 -10.73 24.03 -9.15
N LEU A 20 -10.52 24.39 -7.89
CA LEU A 20 -9.41 25.24 -7.47
C LEU A 20 -8.07 24.60 -7.79
N LEU A 21 -7.87 23.33 -7.46
CA LEU A 21 -6.66 22.58 -7.78
C LEU A 21 -6.46 22.47 -9.29
N TYR A 22 -7.50 22.23 -10.06
CA TYR A 22 -7.43 22.17 -11.52
C TYR A 22 -6.93 23.50 -12.12
N PHE A 23 -7.49 24.63 -11.72
CA PHE A 23 -7.06 25.94 -12.22
C PHE A 23 -5.65 26.32 -11.72
N THR A 24 -5.33 26.00 -10.47
CA THR A 24 -3.97 26.16 -9.92
C THR A 24 -2.98 25.36 -10.73
N PHE A 25 -3.30 24.10 -11.00
CA PHE A 25 -2.45 23.22 -11.80
C PHE A 25 -2.32 23.70 -13.25
N LEU A 26 -3.40 24.12 -13.91
CA LEU A 26 -3.32 24.69 -15.26
C LEU A 26 -2.42 25.91 -15.30
N THR A 27 -2.45 26.74 -14.25
CA THR A 27 -1.60 27.93 -14.13
C THR A 27 -0.14 27.51 -13.96
N ILE A 28 0.13 26.58 -13.06
CA ILE A 28 1.46 25.98 -12.85
C ILE A 28 1.94 25.30 -14.13
N TYR A 29 1.07 24.51 -14.80
CA TYR A 29 1.38 23.85 -16.07
C TYR A 29 1.76 24.86 -17.16
N LYS A 30 0.95 25.92 -17.35
CA LYS A 30 1.26 27.00 -18.31
C LYS A 30 2.57 27.71 -17.98
N PHE A 31 2.89 27.88 -16.70
CA PHE A 31 4.13 28.48 -16.25
C PHE A 31 5.32 27.57 -16.51
N ILE A 32 5.25 26.32 -16.08
CA ILE A 32 6.32 25.31 -16.23
C ILE A 32 6.52 24.92 -17.71
N SER A 33 5.45 24.85 -18.52
CA SER A 33 5.55 24.54 -19.95
C SER A 33 6.29 25.62 -20.76
N LYS A 34 6.35 26.86 -20.22
CA LYS A 34 7.19 27.95 -20.76
C LYS A 34 8.66 27.80 -20.34
N ILE A 35 8.93 27.14 -19.21
CA ILE A 35 10.28 26.80 -18.77
C ILE A 35 10.72 25.59 -19.59
N GLN A 36 11.37 25.81 -20.70
CA GLN A 36 12.00 24.73 -21.46
C GLN A 36 13.18 24.20 -20.65
N PHE A 37 12.97 23.08 -19.94
CA PHE A 37 14.09 22.31 -19.45
C PHE A 37 14.79 21.69 -20.67
N SER A 38 15.82 22.37 -21.19
CA SER A 38 16.73 21.76 -22.13
C SER A 38 17.53 20.69 -21.37
N SER A 39 17.05 19.47 -21.42
CA SER A 39 17.81 18.31 -20.93
C SER A 39 18.92 18.05 -21.94
N VAL A 40 20.16 18.36 -21.59
CA VAL A 40 21.32 17.74 -22.24
C VAL A 40 21.28 16.29 -21.79
N LEU A 41 20.74 15.42 -22.63
CA LEU A 41 20.76 13.98 -22.44
C LEU A 41 22.22 13.53 -22.58
N LEU A 42 22.91 13.33 -21.49
CA LEU A 42 24.22 12.71 -21.46
C LEU A 42 23.98 11.20 -21.48
N GLU A 43 24.34 10.54 -22.58
CA GLU A 43 24.43 9.07 -22.60
C GLU A 43 25.59 8.62 -21.71
N ILE A 44 25.29 8.48 -20.42
CA ILE A 44 26.26 7.97 -19.45
C ILE A 44 26.19 6.43 -19.50
N THR A 45 27.27 5.80 -19.93
CA THR A 45 27.36 4.34 -20.08
C THR A 45 28.51 3.74 -19.27
N GLY A 46 28.49 2.44 -19.10
CA GLY A 46 29.59 1.67 -18.51
C GLY A 46 29.99 2.10 -17.10
N LYS A 47 31.28 2.26 -16.86
CA LYS A 47 31.85 2.60 -15.54
C LYS A 47 31.35 3.95 -15.00
N ALA A 48 31.13 4.94 -15.86
CA ALA A 48 30.63 6.25 -15.44
C ALA A 48 29.18 6.15 -14.90
N ARG A 49 28.35 5.32 -15.51
CA ARG A 49 26.99 5.04 -15.05
C ARG A 49 26.98 4.37 -13.69
N LEU A 50 27.85 3.38 -13.46
CA LEU A 50 27.99 2.72 -12.16
C LEU A 50 28.49 3.69 -11.07
N LYS A 51 29.44 4.58 -11.40
CA LYS A 51 29.88 5.62 -10.46
C LYS A 51 28.75 6.57 -10.10
N LEU A 52 27.96 7.04 -11.07
CA LEU A 52 26.82 7.92 -10.81
C LEU A 52 25.77 7.22 -9.95
N TRP A 53 25.46 5.96 -10.20
CA TRP A 53 24.60 5.16 -9.33
C TRP A 53 25.14 5.10 -7.90
N GLY A 54 26.46 4.86 -7.73
CA GLY A 54 27.11 4.83 -6.43
C GLY A 54 27.03 6.17 -5.69
N TYR A 55 27.15 7.30 -6.38
CA TYR A 55 26.97 8.64 -5.79
C TYR A 55 25.53 8.86 -5.34
N ILE A 56 24.53 8.49 -6.15
CA ILE A 56 23.12 8.60 -5.80
C ILE A 56 22.81 7.70 -4.59
N PHE A 57 23.33 6.47 -4.58
CA PHE A 57 23.21 5.55 -3.45
C PHE A 57 23.80 6.16 -2.17
N LEU A 58 24.99 6.73 -2.23
CA LEU A 58 25.63 7.36 -1.10
C LEU A 58 24.84 8.58 -0.59
N CYS A 59 24.28 9.39 -1.48
CA CYS A 59 23.41 10.51 -1.10
C CYS A 59 22.17 10.01 -0.32
N PHE A 60 21.45 9.01 -0.82
CA PHE A 60 20.33 8.41 -0.07
C PHE A 60 20.79 7.81 1.25
N PHE A 61 21.90 7.10 1.27
CA PHE A 61 22.45 6.53 2.49
C PHE A 61 22.70 7.60 3.55
N ILE A 62 23.35 8.70 3.18
CA ILE A 62 23.63 9.83 4.09
C ILE A 62 22.33 10.46 4.59
N LEU A 63 21.35 10.73 3.69
CA LEU A 63 20.07 11.34 4.05
C LEU A 63 19.22 10.44 4.97
N TRP A 64 19.28 9.12 4.79
CA TRP A 64 18.46 8.16 5.53
C TRP A 64 19.15 7.60 6.77
N PHE A 65 20.47 7.76 6.89
CA PHE A 65 21.25 7.26 8.02
C PHE A 65 20.75 7.77 9.40
N PRO A 66 20.37 9.05 9.57
CA PRO A 66 19.77 9.50 10.83
C PRO A 66 18.51 8.71 11.23
N TYR A 67 17.64 8.41 10.26
CA TYR A 67 16.43 7.61 10.49
C TYR A 67 16.79 6.18 10.92
N PHE A 68 17.77 5.55 10.25
CA PHE A 68 18.26 4.24 10.62
C PHE A 68 18.77 4.20 12.07
N ILE A 69 19.52 5.21 12.49
CA ILE A 69 20.03 5.31 13.86
C ILE A 69 18.90 5.52 14.88
N ILE A 70 17.92 6.36 14.57
CA ILE A 70 16.80 6.67 15.47
C ILE A 70 15.87 5.47 15.62
N THR A 71 15.62 4.74 14.53
CA THR A 71 14.69 3.60 14.53
C THR A 71 15.34 2.26 14.90
N ASN A 72 16.65 2.24 15.16
CA ASN A 72 17.38 1.00 15.48
C ASN A 72 16.74 0.24 16.68
N PRO A 73 16.51 -1.08 16.56
CA PRO A 73 16.93 -2.04 15.53
C PRO A 73 16.03 -2.11 14.29
N GLY A 74 14.96 -1.36 14.25
CA GLY A 74 13.91 -1.30 13.22
C GLY A 74 12.54 -1.24 13.85
N LEU A 75 11.53 -0.79 13.11
CA LEU A 75 10.17 -0.59 13.58
C LEU A 75 9.35 -1.87 13.39
N ALA A 76 9.06 -2.60 14.46
CA ALA A 76 8.22 -3.79 14.42
C ALA A 76 6.77 -3.43 14.79
N GLY A 77 5.97 -3.12 13.77
CA GLY A 77 4.55 -2.82 13.90
C GLY A 77 3.67 -4.07 14.00
N ASN A 78 2.36 -3.86 14.13
CA ASN A 78 1.37 -4.94 14.30
C ASN A 78 1.45 -5.99 13.19
N ASP A 79 1.41 -5.57 11.92
CA ASP A 79 1.43 -6.48 10.76
C ASP A 79 2.73 -7.30 10.70
N GLY A 80 3.89 -6.65 10.92
CA GLY A 80 5.18 -7.33 10.91
C GLY A 80 5.29 -8.36 12.03
N MET A 81 4.93 -7.99 13.25
CA MET A 81 4.91 -8.94 14.37
C MET A 81 3.93 -10.10 14.10
N HIS A 82 2.75 -9.79 13.53
CA HIS A 82 1.76 -10.81 13.17
C HIS A 82 2.32 -11.82 12.18
N GLN A 83 2.91 -11.37 11.07
CA GLN A 83 3.53 -12.24 10.05
C GLN A 83 4.57 -13.19 10.66
N ILE A 84 5.44 -12.65 11.51
CA ILE A 84 6.51 -13.43 12.13
C ILE A 84 5.94 -14.40 13.17
N ASN A 85 4.95 -13.97 13.97
CA ASN A 85 4.29 -14.85 14.94
C ASN A 85 3.56 -16.01 14.25
N GLU A 86 2.90 -15.78 13.11
CA GLU A 86 2.27 -16.84 12.31
C GLU A 86 3.31 -17.83 11.77
N LEU A 87 4.41 -17.33 11.20
CA LEU A 87 5.46 -18.17 10.62
C LEU A 87 6.12 -19.08 11.66
N PHE A 88 6.33 -18.57 12.88
CA PHE A 88 6.95 -19.31 13.97
C PHE A 88 5.94 -19.94 14.94
N TYR A 89 4.65 -19.99 14.60
CA TYR A 89 3.58 -20.60 15.40
C TYR A 89 3.60 -20.18 16.87
N GLN A 90 3.79 -18.88 17.12
CA GLN A 90 3.93 -18.38 18.48
C GLN A 90 2.64 -18.55 19.29
N LYS A 91 2.79 -18.89 20.58
CA LYS A 91 1.67 -19.01 21.52
C LYS A 91 1.16 -17.62 21.89
N THR A 92 -0.16 -17.47 21.94
CA THR A 92 -0.88 -16.29 22.44
C THR A 92 -1.62 -16.63 23.72
N PHE A 93 -2.32 -15.65 24.30
CA PHE A 93 -3.21 -15.84 25.42
C PHE A 93 -4.32 -16.87 25.10
N ASP A 94 -4.88 -16.82 23.88
CA ASP A 94 -6.02 -17.64 23.45
C ASP A 94 -5.65 -18.86 22.58
N GLY A 95 -4.37 -19.19 22.40
CA GLY A 95 -3.94 -20.31 21.55
C GLY A 95 -2.64 -20.05 20.81
N TYR A 96 -2.56 -20.42 19.52
CA TYR A 96 -1.37 -20.27 18.69
C TYR A 96 -1.67 -19.49 17.42
N PHE A 97 -0.73 -18.67 16.99
CA PHE A 97 -0.75 -18.12 15.63
C PHE A 97 -0.66 -19.27 14.62
N THR A 98 -1.47 -19.21 13.60
CA THR A 98 -1.47 -20.18 12.50
C THR A 98 -1.08 -19.49 11.22
N LEU A 99 -0.14 -20.07 10.48
CA LEU A 99 0.30 -19.53 9.21
C LEU A 99 -0.88 -19.48 8.22
N THR A 100 -1.18 -18.29 7.75
CA THR A 100 -2.25 -18.02 6.78
C THR A 100 -1.68 -17.29 5.56
N ASN A 101 -2.44 -17.24 4.48
CA ASN A 101 -2.14 -16.40 3.31
C ASN A 101 -2.76 -14.99 3.42
N HIS A 102 -3.08 -14.55 4.64
CA HIS A 102 -3.54 -13.19 4.91
C HIS A 102 -2.44 -12.17 4.57
N HIS A 103 -1.26 -12.40 5.12
CA HIS A 103 -0.06 -11.71 4.68
C HIS A 103 0.62 -12.52 3.56
N PRO A 104 1.19 -11.84 2.53
CA PRO A 104 1.85 -12.52 1.44
C PRO A 104 3.00 -13.42 1.92
N LEU A 105 2.89 -14.71 1.64
CA LEU A 105 3.84 -15.71 2.12
C LEU A 105 5.28 -15.46 1.68
N PHE A 106 5.46 -14.92 0.47
CA PHE A 106 6.80 -14.59 -0.04
C PHE A 106 7.52 -13.59 0.88
N THR A 107 6.87 -12.49 1.23
CA THR A 107 7.45 -11.49 2.14
C THR A 107 7.61 -12.04 3.56
N THR A 108 6.63 -12.82 4.03
CA THR A 108 6.68 -13.47 5.34
C THR A 108 7.91 -14.41 5.45
N LEU A 109 8.23 -15.17 4.38
CA LEU A 109 9.39 -16.03 4.35
C LEU A 109 10.71 -15.27 4.31
N ILE A 110 10.79 -14.17 3.54
CA ILE A 110 12.00 -13.33 3.52
C ILE A 110 12.25 -12.73 4.89
N GLN A 111 11.26 -12.05 5.46
CA GLN A 111 11.36 -11.42 6.77
C GLN A 111 11.67 -12.45 7.86
N GLY A 112 10.97 -13.58 7.84
CA GLY A 112 11.21 -14.66 8.79
C GLY A 112 12.59 -15.29 8.67
N GLY A 113 13.14 -15.41 7.45
CA GLY A 113 14.50 -15.85 7.22
C GLY A 113 15.53 -14.91 7.83
N LEU A 114 15.37 -13.60 7.64
CA LEU A 114 16.24 -12.56 8.22
C LEU A 114 16.12 -12.52 9.75
N ILE A 115 14.92 -12.63 10.29
CA ILE A 115 14.69 -12.75 11.74
C ILE A 115 15.37 -14.01 12.30
N LYS A 116 15.18 -15.17 11.63
CA LYS A 116 15.80 -16.43 12.04
C LYS A 116 17.33 -16.34 12.03
N LEU A 117 17.92 -15.67 11.04
CA LEU A 117 19.36 -15.44 10.98
C LEU A 117 19.86 -14.69 12.22
N GLY A 118 19.18 -13.62 12.64
CA GLY A 118 19.53 -12.88 13.85
C GLY A 118 19.37 -13.70 15.13
N LEU A 119 18.34 -14.56 15.20
CA LEU A 119 18.15 -15.47 16.32
C LEU A 119 19.24 -16.54 16.39
N ILE A 120 19.71 -17.07 15.27
CA ILE A 120 20.75 -18.09 15.21
C ILE A 120 22.12 -17.48 15.57
N LEU A 121 22.48 -16.34 14.98
CA LEU A 121 23.79 -15.74 15.14
C LEU A 121 23.98 -15.01 16.47
N PHE A 122 22.92 -14.36 16.97
CA PHE A 122 23.00 -13.43 18.10
C PHE A 122 22.02 -13.74 19.24
N HIS A 123 21.24 -14.80 19.13
CA HIS A 123 20.21 -15.21 20.09
C HIS A 123 19.25 -14.08 20.49
N SER A 124 18.98 -13.13 19.58
CA SER A 124 18.24 -11.90 19.85
C SER A 124 17.25 -11.56 18.76
N ILE A 125 16.00 -11.26 19.16
CA ILE A 125 14.96 -10.76 18.25
C ILE A 125 15.34 -9.37 17.71
N ASN A 126 15.97 -8.52 18.52
CA ASN A 126 16.44 -7.20 18.09
C ASN A 126 17.47 -7.32 16.96
N SER A 127 18.38 -8.28 17.03
CA SER A 127 19.35 -8.53 15.96
C SER A 127 18.67 -9.03 14.68
N GLY A 128 17.62 -9.84 14.81
CA GLY A 128 16.82 -10.26 13.66
C GLY A 128 16.12 -9.07 12.98
N VAL A 129 15.49 -8.20 13.77
CA VAL A 129 14.85 -6.98 13.25
C VAL A 129 15.89 -6.04 12.63
N LEU A 130 17.08 -5.90 13.22
CA LEU A 130 18.18 -5.10 12.69
C LEU A 130 18.66 -5.62 11.33
N ILE A 131 18.86 -6.93 11.19
CA ILE A 131 19.25 -7.55 9.92
C ILE A 131 18.19 -7.28 8.84
N ASN A 132 16.89 -7.40 9.18
CA ASN A 132 15.81 -7.04 8.27
C ASN A 132 15.87 -5.57 7.88
N SER A 133 16.09 -4.64 8.82
CA SER A 133 16.19 -3.21 8.54
C SER A 133 17.38 -2.87 7.65
N ILE A 134 18.56 -3.45 7.90
CA ILE A 134 19.76 -3.28 7.06
C ILE A 134 19.46 -3.76 5.63
N PHE A 135 18.93 -4.98 5.50
CA PHE A 135 18.61 -5.56 4.20
C PHE A 135 17.61 -4.67 3.42
N LEU A 136 16.53 -4.26 4.08
CA LEU A 136 15.49 -3.45 3.44
C LEU A 136 15.98 -2.05 3.07
N ASN A 137 16.82 -1.41 3.90
CA ASN A 137 17.45 -0.12 3.56
C ASN A 137 18.34 -0.23 2.33
N ILE A 138 19.23 -1.21 2.29
CA ILE A 138 20.13 -1.43 1.14
C ILE A 138 19.30 -1.68 -0.12
N LEU A 139 18.28 -2.54 -0.04
CA LEU A 139 17.37 -2.83 -1.14
C LEU A 139 16.68 -1.56 -1.65
N THR A 140 16.05 -0.80 -0.74
CA THR A 140 15.26 0.38 -1.12
C THR A 140 16.13 1.48 -1.69
N ILE A 141 17.28 1.79 -1.06
CA ILE A 141 18.24 2.78 -1.57
C ILE A 141 18.75 2.37 -2.95
N SER A 142 19.09 1.08 -3.15
CA SER A 142 19.53 0.56 -4.45
C SER A 142 18.48 0.76 -5.53
N CYS A 143 17.24 0.38 -5.25
CA CYS A 143 16.12 0.47 -6.19
C CYS A 143 15.80 1.92 -6.55
N PHE A 144 15.75 2.82 -5.56
CA PHE A 144 15.55 4.26 -5.79
C PHE A 144 16.70 4.88 -6.54
N SER A 145 17.94 4.45 -6.30
CA SER A 145 19.09 4.92 -7.07
C SER A 145 18.98 4.54 -8.56
N PHE A 146 18.46 3.36 -8.87
CA PHE A 146 18.16 2.97 -10.26
C PHE A 146 17.03 3.81 -10.86
N LEU A 147 15.99 4.15 -10.08
CA LEU A 147 14.91 5.00 -10.52
C LEU A 147 15.43 6.41 -10.86
N ILE A 148 16.20 7.03 -9.95
CA ILE A 148 16.79 8.35 -10.17
C ILE A 148 17.73 8.34 -11.38
N LEU A 149 18.57 7.32 -11.52
CA LEU A 149 19.45 7.17 -12.68
C LEU A 149 18.66 7.09 -13.99
N THR A 150 17.54 6.38 -13.99
CA THR A 150 16.63 6.31 -15.15
C THR A 150 15.98 7.66 -15.43
N ILE A 151 15.58 8.40 -14.40
CA ILE A 151 15.04 9.76 -14.56
C ILE A 151 16.12 10.69 -15.15
N ILE A 152 17.36 10.60 -14.70
CA ILE A 152 18.47 11.36 -15.27
C ILE A 152 18.66 11.06 -16.76
N ASP A 153 18.60 9.77 -17.15
CA ASP A 153 18.74 9.34 -18.55
C ASP A 153 17.66 9.93 -19.48
N PHE A 154 16.41 10.03 -18.99
CA PHE A 154 15.28 10.48 -19.83
C PHE A 154 14.92 11.94 -19.66
N TYR A 155 15.19 12.53 -18.48
CA TYR A 155 14.71 13.87 -18.13
C TYR A 155 15.83 14.82 -17.69
N GLY A 156 17.09 14.33 -17.58
CA GLY A 156 18.27 15.12 -17.25
C GLY A 156 18.54 15.31 -15.76
N ASN A 157 19.75 15.80 -15.46
CA ASN A 157 20.31 15.84 -14.10
C ASN A 157 19.49 16.71 -13.12
N LYS A 158 18.95 17.85 -13.58
CA LYS A 158 18.19 18.77 -12.69
C LYS A 158 16.92 18.11 -12.15
N LEU A 159 16.18 17.43 -13.01
CA LEU A 159 14.95 16.74 -12.62
C LEU A 159 15.25 15.47 -11.82
N GLY A 160 16.31 14.75 -12.17
CA GLY A 160 16.80 13.64 -11.36
C GLY A 160 17.18 14.08 -9.95
N LEU A 161 17.90 15.20 -9.80
CA LEU A 161 18.24 15.77 -8.50
C LEU A 161 16.99 16.18 -7.70
N LEU A 162 16.04 16.88 -8.34
CA LEU A 162 14.79 17.27 -7.68
C LEU A 162 14.01 16.06 -7.17
N THR A 163 13.89 15.02 -7.98
CA THR A 163 13.20 13.79 -7.59
C THR A 163 13.98 13.04 -6.50
N MET A 164 15.31 13.02 -6.56
CA MET A 164 16.16 12.47 -5.50
C MET A 164 15.95 13.21 -4.18
N MET A 165 15.88 14.54 -4.20
CA MET A 165 15.61 15.34 -3.00
C MET A 165 14.23 15.05 -2.43
N PHE A 166 13.21 14.89 -3.27
CA PHE A 166 11.87 14.52 -2.83
C PHE A 166 11.89 13.16 -2.08
N PHE A 167 12.42 12.10 -2.69
CA PHE A 167 12.48 10.79 -2.05
C PHE A 167 13.45 10.74 -0.86
N GLY A 168 14.52 11.53 -0.91
CA GLY A 168 15.53 11.58 0.16
C GLY A 168 15.08 12.32 1.41
N LEU A 169 14.30 13.39 1.26
CA LEU A 169 13.88 14.25 2.37
C LEU A 169 12.49 13.94 2.92
N PHE A 170 11.63 13.29 2.14
CA PHE A 170 10.30 12.96 2.62
C PHE A 170 10.37 11.77 3.61
N PRO A 171 10.07 12.00 4.92
CA PRO A 171 10.39 11.06 6.00
C PRO A 171 9.69 9.71 5.90
N ILE A 172 8.62 9.62 5.12
CA ILE A 172 7.85 8.40 4.96
C ILE A 172 8.73 7.27 4.34
N PHE A 173 9.59 7.60 3.37
CA PHE A 173 10.43 6.62 2.68
C PHE A 173 11.47 5.98 3.62
N PRO A 174 12.33 6.73 4.33
CA PRO A 174 13.29 6.12 5.25
C PRO A 174 12.63 5.42 6.44
N LEU A 175 11.46 5.88 6.91
CA LEU A 175 10.76 5.20 8.00
C LEU A 175 10.25 3.83 7.58
N TRP A 176 9.64 3.71 6.39
CA TRP A 176 9.18 2.42 5.88
C TRP A 176 10.33 1.51 5.44
N ALA A 177 11.47 2.06 5.02
CA ALA A 177 12.67 1.29 4.75
C ALA A 177 13.31 0.67 6.03
N ASN A 178 12.90 1.14 7.21
CA ASN A 178 13.31 0.60 8.51
C ASN A 178 12.23 -0.24 9.20
N ALA A 179 11.12 -0.51 8.54
CA ALA A 179 10.00 -1.23 9.13
C ALA A 179 10.05 -2.74 8.83
N LEU A 180 9.75 -3.53 9.84
CA LEU A 180 9.42 -4.94 9.67
C LEU A 180 7.98 -5.01 9.12
N ASP A 181 7.84 -4.76 7.82
CA ASP A 181 6.55 -4.69 7.13
C ASP A 181 6.72 -4.90 5.61
N LYS A 182 5.71 -5.48 4.98
CA LYS A 182 5.67 -5.71 3.52
C LYS A 182 5.71 -4.43 2.69
N THR A 183 5.26 -3.30 3.24
CA THR A 183 5.16 -2.02 2.52
C THR A 183 6.52 -1.50 2.04
N GLY A 184 7.56 -1.55 2.89
CA GLY A 184 8.91 -1.12 2.49
C GLY A 184 9.47 -1.95 1.32
N TYR A 185 9.30 -3.27 1.38
CA TYR A 185 9.68 -4.18 0.28
C TYR A 185 8.92 -3.88 -0.99
N PHE A 186 7.62 -3.64 -0.87
CA PHE A 186 6.75 -3.32 -2.00
C PHE A 186 7.21 -2.06 -2.73
N ASN A 187 7.50 -0.98 -2.00
CA ASN A 187 7.94 0.29 -2.59
C ASN A 187 9.32 0.16 -3.26
N ALA A 188 10.25 -0.57 -2.65
CA ALA A 188 11.53 -0.85 -3.30
C ALA A 188 11.35 -1.53 -4.67
N ILE A 189 10.47 -2.52 -4.75
CA ILE A 189 10.24 -3.25 -6.00
C ILE A 189 9.35 -2.45 -6.97
N LEU A 190 8.42 -1.63 -6.46
CA LEU A 190 7.63 -0.72 -7.30
C LEU A 190 8.53 0.24 -8.07
N SER A 191 9.58 0.81 -7.44
CA SER A 191 10.53 1.69 -8.14
C SER A 191 11.24 0.97 -9.29
N LEU A 192 11.62 -0.31 -9.15
CA LEU A 192 12.18 -1.10 -10.27
C LEU A 192 11.14 -1.40 -11.36
N PHE A 193 9.90 -1.64 -10.97
CA PHE A 193 8.83 -1.84 -11.93
C PHE A 193 8.57 -0.56 -12.74
N LEU A 194 8.57 0.61 -12.08
CA LEU A 194 8.48 1.92 -12.73
C LEU A 194 9.67 2.18 -13.66
N VAL A 195 10.90 1.83 -13.26
CA VAL A 195 12.09 1.86 -14.13
C VAL A 195 11.86 1.07 -15.42
N SER A 196 11.30 -0.15 -15.31
CA SER A 196 11.03 -0.99 -16.47
C SER A 196 10.01 -0.35 -17.42
N ILE A 197 8.94 0.25 -16.87
CA ILE A 197 7.90 0.92 -17.66
C ILE A 197 8.46 2.16 -18.34
N ILE A 198 9.18 3.03 -17.61
CA ILE A 198 9.81 4.24 -18.17
C ILE A 198 10.76 3.87 -19.33
N ASN A 199 11.57 2.84 -19.17
CA ASN A 199 12.46 2.35 -20.24
C ASN A 199 11.68 1.90 -21.48
N ILE A 200 10.61 1.12 -21.29
CA ILE A 200 9.78 0.58 -22.36
C ILE A 200 9.03 1.69 -23.09
N ASP A 201 8.42 2.62 -22.38
CA ASP A 201 7.64 3.73 -22.93
C ASP A 201 8.55 4.78 -23.59
N GLY A 202 9.76 4.96 -23.04
CA GLY A 202 10.83 5.77 -23.62
C GLY A 202 11.57 5.11 -24.81
N GLY A 203 11.08 3.94 -25.28
CA GLY A 203 11.60 3.27 -26.47
C GLY A 203 12.73 2.27 -26.24
N LYS A 204 13.27 2.14 -25.02
CA LYS A 204 14.32 1.14 -24.68
C LYS A 204 13.69 -0.25 -24.45
N ARG A 205 13.19 -0.88 -25.52
CA ARG A 205 12.51 -2.19 -25.50
C ARG A 205 13.46 -3.37 -25.70
N ASN A 206 14.61 -3.33 -25.05
CA ASN A 206 15.61 -4.39 -25.12
C ASN A 206 15.31 -5.55 -24.14
N LYS A 207 16.08 -6.64 -24.25
CA LYS A 207 15.91 -7.83 -23.41
C LYS A 207 16.02 -7.52 -21.91
N SER A 208 16.90 -6.59 -21.52
CA SER A 208 17.08 -6.22 -20.10
C SER A 208 15.88 -5.48 -19.54
N SER A 209 15.25 -4.55 -20.28
CA SER A 209 14.04 -3.86 -19.85
C SER A 209 12.84 -4.81 -19.71
N ILE A 210 12.72 -5.78 -20.64
CA ILE A 210 11.68 -6.81 -20.55
C ILE A 210 11.95 -7.77 -19.38
N ALA A 211 13.19 -8.20 -19.17
CA ALA A 211 13.54 -9.03 -18.01
C ALA A 211 13.26 -8.30 -16.69
N LEU A 212 13.61 -7.01 -16.60
CA LEU A 212 13.32 -6.19 -15.42
C LEU A 212 11.80 -6.08 -15.18
N LEU A 213 10.99 -5.89 -16.23
CA LEU A 213 9.53 -5.87 -16.16
C LEU A 213 8.98 -7.17 -15.57
N ILE A 214 9.47 -8.32 -16.06
CA ILE A 214 9.01 -9.63 -15.59
C ILE A 214 9.43 -9.85 -14.14
N ILE A 215 10.70 -9.65 -13.81
CA ILE A 215 11.22 -9.90 -12.46
C ILE A 215 10.55 -8.97 -11.44
N SER A 216 10.55 -7.66 -11.68
CA SER A 216 9.93 -6.70 -10.77
C SER A 216 8.42 -6.87 -10.67
N GLY A 217 7.74 -7.19 -11.77
CA GLY A 217 6.31 -7.46 -11.77
C GLY A 217 5.93 -8.70 -10.97
N VAL A 218 6.68 -9.82 -11.13
CA VAL A 218 6.46 -11.04 -10.33
C VAL A 218 6.68 -10.76 -8.85
N LEU A 219 7.79 -10.11 -8.51
CA LEU A 219 8.09 -9.75 -7.12
C LEU A 219 7.01 -8.84 -6.53
N LEU A 220 6.55 -7.83 -7.29
CA LEU A 220 5.49 -6.92 -6.85
C LEU A 220 4.21 -7.67 -6.45
N GLY A 221 3.76 -8.61 -7.29
CA GLY A 221 2.57 -9.42 -7.02
C GLY A 221 2.76 -10.45 -5.91
N LEU A 222 3.99 -10.89 -5.62
CA LEU A 222 4.29 -11.82 -4.53
C LEU A 222 4.49 -11.11 -3.18
N ILE A 223 4.90 -9.83 -3.18
CA ILE A 223 5.13 -9.03 -1.96
C ILE A 223 3.83 -8.52 -1.36
N ARG A 224 2.84 -8.16 -2.19
CA ARG A 224 1.52 -7.71 -1.72
C ARG A 224 0.42 -8.31 -2.59
N ASN A 225 -0.69 -8.70 -1.97
CA ASN A 225 -1.82 -9.33 -2.67
C ASN A 225 -2.48 -8.40 -3.71
N ASP A 226 -2.44 -7.09 -3.49
CA ASP A 226 -2.92 -6.05 -4.42
C ASP A 226 -1.98 -5.84 -5.62
N GLY A 227 -0.73 -6.27 -5.55
CA GLY A 227 0.22 -6.17 -6.66
C GLY A 227 -0.27 -6.81 -7.95
N LEU A 228 -1.06 -7.89 -7.87
CA LEU A 228 -1.69 -8.50 -9.05
C LEU A 228 -2.65 -7.53 -9.75
N ILE A 229 -3.42 -6.74 -8.99
CA ILE A 229 -4.35 -5.74 -9.53
C ILE A 229 -3.57 -4.66 -10.28
N TYR A 230 -2.43 -4.24 -9.76
CA TYR A 230 -1.56 -3.25 -10.40
C TYR A 230 -0.97 -3.77 -11.71
N ILE A 231 -0.54 -5.03 -11.77
CA ILE A 231 -0.05 -5.65 -13.01
C ILE A 231 -1.16 -5.75 -14.06
N LEU A 232 -2.37 -6.14 -13.66
CA LEU A 232 -3.52 -6.20 -14.56
C LEU A 232 -3.88 -4.80 -15.10
N ALA A 233 -3.81 -3.76 -14.29
CA ALA A 233 -4.04 -2.39 -14.72
C ALA A 233 -3.01 -1.92 -15.75
N VAL A 234 -1.72 -2.19 -15.49
CA VAL A 234 -0.64 -1.90 -16.44
C VAL A 234 -0.82 -2.71 -17.74
N LEU A 235 -1.26 -3.97 -17.68
CA LEU A 235 -1.57 -4.79 -18.85
C LEU A 235 -2.67 -4.13 -19.71
N ILE A 236 -3.77 -3.68 -19.08
CA ILE A 236 -4.86 -2.98 -19.76
C ILE A 236 -4.37 -1.67 -20.40
N GLY A 237 -3.65 -0.84 -19.63
CA GLY A 237 -3.08 0.42 -20.14
C GLY A 237 -2.09 0.21 -21.30
N SER A 238 -1.36 -0.90 -21.28
CA SER A 238 -0.40 -1.26 -22.34
C SER A 238 -1.07 -1.65 -23.67
N LEU A 239 -2.39 -1.85 -23.71
CA LEU A 239 -3.13 -2.07 -24.96
C LEU A 239 -3.05 -0.88 -25.92
N THR A 240 -2.73 0.31 -25.44
CA THR A 240 -2.56 1.53 -26.26
C THR A 240 -1.17 1.66 -26.89
N LEU A 241 -0.19 0.86 -26.45
CA LEU A 241 1.19 0.94 -26.94
C LEU A 241 1.33 0.48 -28.38
N LYS A 242 2.18 1.18 -29.17
CA LYS A 242 2.66 0.67 -30.46
C LYS A 242 3.63 -0.49 -30.23
N LYS A 243 3.60 -1.52 -31.12
CA LYS A 243 4.46 -2.74 -31.01
C LYS A 243 4.34 -3.41 -29.63
N LYS A 244 3.11 -3.57 -29.13
CA LYS A 244 2.78 -4.01 -27.78
C LYS A 244 2.91 -5.52 -27.52
N ARG A 245 2.99 -6.35 -28.56
CA ARG A 245 2.89 -7.82 -28.44
C ARG A 245 3.80 -8.41 -27.35
N ASN A 246 5.09 -8.09 -27.39
CA ASN A 246 6.06 -8.65 -26.44
C ASN A 246 5.79 -8.16 -25.00
N ILE A 247 5.33 -6.90 -24.84
CA ILE A 247 5.01 -6.32 -23.53
C ILE A 247 3.76 -7.01 -22.95
N LEU A 248 2.74 -7.20 -23.76
CA LEU A 248 1.50 -7.88 -23.33
C LEU A 248 1.76 -9.34 -22.96
N ILE A 249 2.56 -10.06 -23.77
CA ILE A 249 2.97 -11.43 -23.46
C ILE A 249 3.75 -11.46 -22.13
N SER A 250 4.69 -10.53 -21.93
CA SER A 250 5.48 -10.46 -20.70
C SER A 250 4.60 -10.21 -19.47
N LEU A 251 3.67 -9.24 -19.54
CA LEU A 251 2.75 -8.94 -18.44
C LEU A 251 1.77 -10.11 -18.18
N ALA A 252 1.27 -10.77 -19.22
CA ALA A 252 0.46 -11.97 -19.06
C ALA A 252 1.27 -13.12 -18.41
N SER A 253 2.53 -13.28 -18.80
CA SER A 253 3.44 -14.23 -18.15
C SER A 253 3.69 -13.90 -16.69
N VAL A 254 3.81 -12.61 -16.33
CA VAL A 254 3.92 -12.15 -14.93
C VAL A 254 2.68 -12.58 -14.13
N VAL A 255 1.47 -12.32 -14.64
CA VAL A 255 0.21 -12.74 -13.99
C VAL A 255 0.20 -14.26 -13.76
N PHE A 256 0.57 -15.04 -14.78
CA PHE A 256 0.65 -16.49 -14.70
C PHE A 256 1.66 -16.96 -13.64
N LEU A 257 2.86 -16.39 -13.64
CA LEU A 257 3.91 -16.71 -12.66
C LEU A 257 3.49 -16.38 -11.23
N ILE A 258 2.86 -15.21 -10.99
CA ILE A 258 2.35 -14.84 -9.66
C ILE A 258 1.36 -15.90 -9.15
N VAL A 259 0.43 -16.32 -9.99
CA VAL A 259 -0.59 -17.32 -9.60
C VAL A 259 0.06 -18.68 -9.31
N ILE A 260 1.00 -19.13 -10.15
CA ILE A 260 1.68 -20.41 -9.94
C ILE A 260 2.54 -20.39 -8.69
N ILE A 261 3.44 -19.39 -8.57
CA ILE A 261 4.35 -19.30 -7.42
C ILE A 261 3.54 -19.13 -6.13
N GLY A 262 2.49 -18.30 -6.15
CA GLY A 262 1.59 -18.15 -5.01
C GLY A 262 0.95 -19.46 -4.56
N LYS A 263 0.46 -20.27 -5.51
CA LYS A 263 -0.08 -21.62 -5.21
C LYS A 263 0.99 -22.57 -4.66
N ILE A 264 2.20 -22.55 -5.25
CA ILE A 264 3.32 -23.37 -4.77
C ILE A 264 3.68 -22.98 -3.33
N LEU A 265 3.75 -21.67 -3.02
CA LEU A 265 4.04 -21.19 -1.68
C LEU A 265 2.96 -21.66 -0.67
N VAL A 266 1.69 -21.50 -0.99
CA VAL A 266 0.59 -21.99 -0.12
C VAL A 266 0.68 -23.50 0.09
N PHE A 267 0.92 -24.26 -0.96
CA PHE A 267 1.03 -25.72 -0.89
C PHE A 267 2.24 -26.17 -0.05
N SER A 268 3.42 -25.60 -0.31
CA SER A 268 4.68 -25.99 0.35
C SER A 268 4.71 -25.57 1.84
N THR A 269 4.14 -24.42 2.18
CA THR A 269 4.08 -23.94 3.56
C THR A 269 2.90 -24.48 4.36
N LYS A 270 1.94 -25.12 3.68
CA LYS A 270 0.67 -25.54 4.30
C LYS A 270 -0.04 -24.38 5.01
N ALA A 271 0.04 -23.19 4.43
CA ALA A 271 -0.67 -22.02 4.94
C ALA A 271 -2.18 -22.18 4.73
N LEU A 272 -2.97 -21.72 5.69
CA LEU A 272 -4.41 -21.64 5.52
C LEU A 272 -4.78 -20.48 4.61
N PRO A 273 -5.93 -20.55 3.91
CA PRO A 273 -6.42 -19.42 3.14
C PRO A 273 -6.65 -18.17 4.02
N THR A 274 -6.63 -16.99 3.41
CA THR A 274 -7.02 -15.74 4.06
C THR A 274 -8.43 -15.82 4.62
N GLU A 275 -8.64 -15.22 5.76
CA GLU A 275 -9.96 -15.13 6.38
C GLU A 275 -10.95 -14.38 5.47
N PRO A 276 -12.14 -14.94 5.21
CA PRO A 276 -13.10 -14.33 4.27
C PRO A 276 -13.49 -12.90 4.62
N MET A 277 -13.53 -12.55 5.91
CA MET A 277 -13.91 -11.23 6.40
C MET A 277 -12.95 -10.12 5.97
N GLU A 278 -11.68 -10.43 5.68
CA GLU A 278 -10.71 -9.44 5.23
C GLU A 278 -11.09 -8.80 3.87
N SER A 279 -11.82 -9.53 3.04
CA SER A 279 -12.36 -9.03 1.77
C SER A 279 -13.76 -8.40 1.88
N LEU A 280 -14.30 -8.27 3.08
CA LEU A 280 -15.69 -7.87 3.31
C LEU A 280 -15.82 -6.58 4.13
N ALA A 281 -14.78 -5.75 4.20
CA ALA A 281 -14.79 -4.50 4.95
C ALA A 281 -16.00 -3.63 4.59
N ILE A 282 -16.17 -3.29 3.32
CA ILE A 282 -17.30 -2.48 2.83
C ILE A 282 -18.66 -3.13 3.14
N PRO A 283 -18.94 -4.41 2.79
CA PRO A 283 -20.20 -5.05 3.18
C PRO A 283 -20.49 -5.00 4.69
N MET A 284 -19.48 -5.21 5.52
CA MET A 284 -19.63 -5.18 6.97
C MET A 284 -19.96 -3.78 7.50
N GLN A 285 -19.27 -2.75 7.00
CA GLN A 285 -19.56 -1.36 7.34
C GLN A 285 -20.96 -0.95 6.92
N GLN A 286 -21.39 -1.31 5.72
CA GLN A 286 -22.70 -1.01 5.21
C GLN A 286 -23.82 -1.65 6.05
N ILE A 287 -23.68 -2.94 6.37
CA ILE A 287 -24.65 -3.64 7.25
C ILE A 287 -24.64 -3.02 8.65
N SER A 288 -23.46 -2.78 9.23
CA SER A 288 -23.36 -2.22 10.59
C SER A 288 -24.01 -0.83 10.68
N ARG A 289 -23.89 -0.02 9.62
CA ARG A 289 -24.57 1.27 9.55
C ARG A 289 -26.10 1.11 9.51
N VAL A 290 -26.63 0.16 8.74
CA VAL A 290 -28.09 -0.11 8.72
C VAL A 290 -28.56 -0.59 10.09
N VAL A 291 -27.84 -1.49 10.74
CA VAL A 291 -28.18 -1.98 12.09
C VAL A 291 -28.19 -0.83 13.09
N LYS A 292 -27.32 0.17 12.94
CA LYS A 292 -27.24 1.34 13.84
C LYS A 292 -28.36 2.35 13.59
N TYR A 293 -28.66 2.70 12.34
CA TYR A 293 -29.50 3.84 12.00
C TYR A 293 -30.90 3.48 11.50
N ASN A 294 -31.13 2.24 11.02
CA ASN A 294 -32.44 1.77 10.55
C ASN A 294 -32.66 0.28 10.87
N PRO A 295 -32.55 -0.16 12.14
CA PRO A 295 -32.73 -1.57 12.51
C PRO A 295 -34.13 -2.12 12.24
N SER A 296 -35.13 -1.26 12.11
CA SER A 296 -36.54 -1.63 11.82
C SER A 296 -36.72 -2.10 10.36
N SER A 297 -35.86 -1.70 9.44
CA SER A 297 -35.90 -2.17 8.05
C SER A 297 -35.48 -3.64 7.88
N LEU A 298 -34.85 -4.22 8.91
CA LEU A 298 -34.36 -5.59 8.88
C LEU A 298 -35.43 -6.59 9.32
N THR A 299 -35.69 -7.58 8.48
CA THR A 299 -36.56 -8.70 8.80
C THR A 299 -35.95 -9.62 9.87
N ASN A 300 -36.77 -10.39 10.57
CA ASN A 300 -36.30 -11.37 11.55
C ASN A 300 -35.38 -12.43 10.91
N SER A 301 -35.63 -12.81 9.66
CA SER A 301 -34.79 -13.74 8.89
C SER A 301 -33.39 -13.16 8.62
N GLU A 302 -33.30 -11.86 8.27
CA GLU A 302 -32.03 -11.17 8.05
C GLU A 302 -31.26 -11.03 9.38
N LYS A 303 -31.90 -10.59 10.46
CA LYS A 303 -31.30 -10.54 11.81
C LYS A 303 -30.73 -11.88 12.26
N THR A 304 -31.52 -12.97 12.06
CA THR A 304 -31.09 -14.34 12.37
C THR A 304 -29.90 -14.75 11.49
N THR A 305 -29.92 -14.38 10.20
CA THR A 305 -28.81 -14.67 9.30
C THR A 305 -27.56 -13.89 9.72
N LEU A 306 -27.66 -12.60 9.97
CA LEU A 306 -26.53 -11.77 10.42
C LEU A 306 -25.94 -12.28 11.73
N ASN A 307 -26.77 -12.75 12.67
CA ASN A 307 -26.30 -13.31 13.95
C ASN A 307 -25.51 -14.63 13.80
N LYS A 308 -25.55 -15.29 12.64
CA LYS A 308 -24.67 -16.42 12.33
C LYS A 308 -23.24 -15.99 11.99
N PHE A 309 -23.08 -14.77 11.51
CA PHE A 309 -21.79 -14.24 11.07
C PHE A 309 -21.18 -13.24 12.08
N PHE A 310 -22.02 -12.52 12.82
CA PHE A 310 -21.60 -11.47 13.76
C PHE A 310 -22.25 -11.65 15.12
N HIS A 311 -21.73 -10.95 16.13
CA HIS A 311 -22.45 -10.67 17.35
C HIS A 311 -23.43 -9.53 17.07
N TYR A 312 -24.61 -9.85 16.54
CA TYR A 312 -25.60 -8.89 16.04
C TYR A 312 -25.92 -7.78 17.03
N SER A 313 -26.10 -8.12 18.32
CA SER A 313 -26.37 -7.15 19.40
C SER A 313 -25.30 -6.06 19.56
N ASN A 314 -24.06 -6.34 19.14
CA ASN A 314 -22.95 -5.40 19.26
C ASN A 314 -22.68 -4.61 17.97
N MET A 315 -23.31 -4.95 16.84
CA MET A 315 -22.98 -4.35 15.55
C MET A 315 -23.16 -2.83 15.54
N ALA A 316 -24.26 -2.33 16.11
CA ALA A 316 -24.50 -0.88 16.20
C ALA A 316 -23.44 -0.16 17.06
N LYS A 317 -22.98 -0.81 18.13
CA LYS A 317 -21.98 -0.25 19.07
C LYS A 317 -20.58 -0.19 18.47
N VAL A 318 -20.19 -1.21 17.70
CA VAL A 318 -18.84 -1.29 17.11
C VAL A 318 -18.73 -0.55 15.79
N TYR A 319 -19.83 -0.08 15.20
CA TYR A 319 -19.80 0.66 13.96
C TYR A 319 -19.00 1.96 14.10
N ASN A 320 -17.92 2.06 13.36
CA ASN A 320 -17.12 3.27 13.18
C ASN A 320 -17.07 3.61 11.68
N PRO A 321 -17.57 4.77 11.22
CA PRO A 321 -17.65 5.10 9.81
C PRO A 321 -16.28 5.17 9.11
N GLU A 322 -15.20 5.42 9.84
CA GLU A 322 -13.85 5.63 9.30
C GLU A 322 -12.95 4.38 9.39
N PHE A 323 -13.44 3.34 10.09
CA PHE A 323 -12.60 2.20 10.44
C PHE A 323 -13.39 0.90 10.52
N ALA A 324 -13.16 -0.02 9.59
CA ALA A 324 -13.91 -1.28 9.49
C ALA A 324 -13.45 -2.37 10.47
N ASP A 325 -12.25 -2.30 11.04
CA ASP A 325 -11.70 -3.38 11.88
C ASP A 325 -12.57 -3.70 13.11
N PRO A 326 -13.20 -2.75 13.83
CA PRO A 326 -14.11 -3.10 14.90
C PRO A 326 -15.30 -3.97 14.44
N ALA A 327 -15.82 -3.74 13.23
CA ALA A 327 -16.87 -4.57 12.63
C ALA A 327 -16.33 -5.97 12.28
N LYS A 328 -15.10 -6.08 11.77
CA LYS A 328 -14.43 -7.36 11.50
C LYS A 328 -14.20 -8.15 12.78
N ILE A 329 -13.70 -7.52 13.83
CA ILE A 329 -13.47 -8.13 15.15
C ILE A 329 -14.79 -8.62 15.77
N ASN A 330 -15.90 -7.94 15.54
CA ASN A 330 -17.24 -8.34 15.99
C ASN A 330 -17.78 -9.57 15.22
N SER A 331 -17.09 -10.08 14.22
CA SER A 331 -17.51 -11.29 13.51
C SER A 331 -17.35 -12.52 14.39
N ARG A 332 -18.19 -13.55 14.14
CA ARG A 332 -18.08 -14.87 14.78
C ARG A 332 -16.97 -15.70 14.19
N TRP A 333 -15.96 -15.08 13.63
CA TRP A 333 -14.75 -15.73 13.20
C TRP A 333 -13.81 -15.85 14.40
N PRO A 334 -13.32 -17.03 14.76
CA PRO A 334 -12.28 -17.15 15.78
C PRO A 334 -11.00 -16.54 15.18
N TYR A 335 -10.74 -15.35 15.57
CA TYR A 335 -9.58 -14.56 15.20
C TYR A 335 -8.33 -15.26 15.70
N ARG A 336 -7.74 -16.15 14.93
CA ARG A 336 -6.60 -16.98 15.30
C ARG A 336 -7.00 -18.37 15.80
N GLN A 337 -6.17 -19.33 15.56
CA GLN A 337 -5.94 -20.42 16.48
C GLN A 337 -6.61 -21.70 16.13
N PHE A 338 -6.21 -22.17 15.03
CA PHE A 338 -6.40 -23.56 14.81
C PHE A 338 -5.17 -24.32 15.34
N VAL A 339 -5.31 -24.92 16.50
CA VAL A 339 -4.28 -25.78 17.11
C VAL A 339 -4.30 -27.16 16.49
N GLY A 340 -3.13 -27.80 16.41
CA GLY A 340 -3.00 -29.17 15.94
C GLY A 340 -2.39 -29.33 14.55
N THR A 341 -2.59 -30.48 13.93
CA THR A 341 -2.06 -30.79 12.60
C THR A 341 -2.67 -29.90 11.52
N TYR A 342 -2.01 -29.78 10.38
CA TYR A 342 -2.57 -29.04 9.24
C TYR A 342 -3.97 -29.53 8.86
N LYS A 343 -4.18 -30.86 8.85
CA LYS A 343 -5.49 -31.45 8.54
C LYS A 343 -6.58 -30.95 9.50
N ALA A 344 -6.33 -31.01 10.81
CA ALA A 344 -7.28 -30.54 11.83
C ALA A 344 -7.54 -29.02 11.72
N ARG A 345 -6.50 -28.23 11.48
CA ARG A 345 -6.64 -26.78 11.27
C ARG A 345 -7.46 -26.46 10.02
N LYS A 346 -7.19 -27.16 8.92
CA LYS A 346 -7.91 -26.99 7.65
C LYS A 346 -9.39 -27.36 7.79
N GLU A 347 -9.68 -28.48 8.44
CA GLU A 347 -11.05 -28.89 8.72
C GLU A 347 -11.82 -27.85 9.55
N LYS A 348 -11.18 -27.31 10.58
CA LYS A 348 -11.78 -26.26 11.41
C LYS A 348 -12.01 -24.98 10.64
N TYR A 349 -11.07 -24.59 9.74
CA TYR A 349 -11.24 -23.47 8.81
C TYR A 349 -12.45 -23.71 7.89
N ASP A 350 -12.52 -24.86 7.22
CA ASP A 350 -13.59 -25.17 6.25
C ASP A 350 -14.98 -25.22 6.91
N ASN A 351 -15.04 -25.51 8.21
CA ASN A 351 -16.28 -25.57 8.97
C ASN A 351 -16.82 -24.19 9.44
N GLN A 352 -16.08 -23.08 9.23
CA GLN A 352 -16.54 -21.77 9.60
C GLN A 352 -17.74 -21.29 8.78
N ASN A 353 -18.66 -20.57 9.43
CA ASN A 353 -19.86 -20.04 8.77
C ASN A 353 -19.55 -19.13 7.58
N PHE A 354 -18.54 -18.27 7.69
CA PHE A 354 -18.13 -17.41 6.56
C PHE A 354 -17.61 -18.20 5.36
N VAL A 355 -16.93 -19.32 5.59
CA VAL A 355 -16.45 -20.19 4.52
C VAL A 355 -17.61 -20.95 3.87
N LYS A 356 -18.42 -21.65 4.68
CA LYS A 356 -19.54 -22.47 4.19
C LYS A 356 -20.69 -21.65 3.59
N ASN A 357 -20.97 -20.49 4.15
CA ASN A 357 -22.18 -19.70 3.87
C ASN A 357 -21.88 -18.33 3.26
N LYS A 358 -20.70 -18.11 2.66
CA LYS A 358 -20.31 -16.83 2.05
C LYS A 358 -21.36 -16.31 1.06
N LYS A 359 -21.89 -17.18 0.21
CA LYS A 359 -22.95 -16.82 -0.75
C LYS A 359 -24.20 -16.29 -0.04
N LYS A 360 -24.62 -16.96 1.06
CA LYS A 360 -25.78 -16.54 1.84
C LYS A 360 -25.55 -15.16 2.47
N PHE A 361 -24.34 -14.90 2.99
CA PHE A 361 -23.98 -13.58 3.50
C PHE A 361 -24.08 -12.51 2.43
N LEU A 362 -23.48 -12.73 1.24
CA LEU A 362 -23.51 -11.75 0.15
C LEU A 362 -24.93 -11.48 -0.37
N LEU A 363 -25.78 -12.51 -0.48
CA LEU A 363 -27.19 -12.33 -0.86
C LEU A 363 -27.96 -11.53 0.18
N THR A 364 -27.69 -11.77 1.48
CA THR A 364 -28.32 -10.99 2.56
C THR A 364 -27.84 -9.53 2.52
N TRP A 365 -26.56 -9.29 2.29
CA TRP A 365 -25.99 -7.95 2.12
C TRP A 365 -26.65 -7.19 0.97
N ILE A 366 -26.80 -7.81 -0.21
CA ILE A 366 -27.48 -7.19 -1.37
C ILE A 366 -28.92 -6.82 -1.02
N LYS A 367 -29.67 -7.76 -0.44
CA LYS A 367 -31.08 -7.57 -0.10
C LYS A 367 -31.29 -6.43 0.92
N ILE A 368 -30.44 -6.34 1.93
CA ILE A 368 -30.47 -5.23 2.92
C ILE A 368 -30.17 -3.91 2.19
N GLY A 369 -29.21 -3.91 1.25
CA GLY A 369 -28.82 -2.72 0.48
C GLY A 369 -29.91 -2.19 -0.42
N GLU A 370 -30.71 -3.08 -1.06
CA GLU A 370 -31.83 -2.69 -1.89
C GLU A 370 -32.83 -1.81 -1.15
N ASN A 371 -33.06 -2.09 0.15
CA ASN A 371 -33.96 -1.34 1.02
C ASN A 371 -33.29 -0.17 1.74
N ASN A 372 -31.94 -0.08 1.70
CA ASN A 372 -31.17 0.89 2.49
C ASN A 372 -30.06 1.56 1.66
N LYS A 373 -30.32 1.88 0.39
CA LYS A 373 -29.35 2.42 -0.57
C LYS A 373 -28.60 3.65 -0.04
N LYS A 374 -29.32 4.59 0.60
CA LYS A 374 -28.73 5.79 1.19
C LYS A 374 -27.71 5.44 2.28
N LEU A 375 -28.07 4.59 3.22
CA LEU A 375 -27.18 4.19 4.33
C LEU A 375 -25.94 3.42 3.82
N TYR A 376 -26.09 2.64 2.74
CA TYR A 376 -24.97 1.95 2.09
C TYR A 376 -24.01 2.94 1.43
N PHE A 377 -24.54 3.93 0.72
CA PHE A 377 -23.73 5.00 0.11
C PHE A 377 -23.00 5.81 1.20
N GLU A 378 -23.71 6.20 2.26
CA GLU A 378 -23.13 6.94 3.38
C GLU A 378 -22.04 6.15 4.13
N ALA A 379 -22.20 4.82 4.28
CA ALA A 379 -21.16 3.97 4.86
C ALA A 379 -19.90 3.96 4.00
N PHE A 380 -20.06 3.83 2.67
CA PHE A 380 -18.94 3.86 1.73
C PHE A 380 -18.22 5.22 1.74
N VAL A 381 -18.98 6.32 1.70
CA VAL A 381 -18.40 7.68 1.77
C VAL A 381 -17.68 7.90 3.10
N GLY A 382 -18.27 7.46 4.23
CA GLY A 382 -17.64 7.56 5.55
C GLY A 382 -16.31 6.83 5.64
N GLU A 383 -16.26 5.59 5.12
CA GLU A 383 -15.04 4.77 5.09
C GLU A 383 -13.95 5.36 4.17
N ASN A 384 -14.35 6.18 3.19
CA ASN A 384 -13.44 6.77 2.22
C ASN A 384 -13.23 8.28 2.39
N LEU A 385 -13.73 8.86 3.50
CA LEU A 385 -13.77 10.30 3.69
C LEU A 385 -12.41 10.96 3.51
N PHE A 386 -11.37 10.47 4.16
CA PHE A 386 -10.04 11.08 4.14
C PHE A 386 -9.22 10.79 2.88
N TYR A 387 -9.75 9.99 1.94
CA TYR A 387 -9.22 9.89 0.58
C TYR A 387 -9.80 10.95 -0.36
N ILE A 388 -11.05 11.39 -0.10
CA ILE A 388 -11.80 12.31 -0.96
C ILE A 388 -12.02 13.70 -0.36
N TYR A 389 -11.60 13.93 0.87
CA TYR A 389 -11.72 15.22 1.57
C TYR A 389 -10.34 15.73 1.99
N PRO A 390 -10.02 17.04 1.76
CA PRO A 390 -8.68 17.60 1.96
C PRO A 390 -8.35 17.83 3.45
N GLN A 391 -8.44 16.81 4.26
CA GLN A 391 -8.12 16.86 5.68
C GLN A 391 -7.26 15.66 6.06
N ASN A 392 -6.31 15.85 6.98
CA ASN A 392 -5.60 14.74 7.59
C ASN A 392 -6.54 13.92 8.48
N HIS A 393 -6.32 12.61 8.45
CA HIS A 393 -6.91 11.78 9.48
C HIS A 393 -6.36 12.21 10.84
N PRO A 394 -7.23 12.39 11.87
CA PRO A 394 -6.82 12.91 13.18
C PRO A 394 -5.86 11.98 13.94
N THR A 395 -5.66 10.75 13.46
CA THR A 395 -4.83 9.76 14.13
C THR A 395 -3.50 9.57 13.38
N ILE A 396 -2.40 9.96 14.00
CA ILE A 396 -1.02 9.87 13.45
C ILE A 396 -0.62 8.47 13.01
N TYR A 397 -1.22 7.43 13.58
CA TYR A 397 -0.89 6.04 13.26
C TYR A 397 -1.14 5.65 11.81
N PHE A 398 -1.85 6.49 11.06
CA PHE A 398 -2.27 6.20 9.69
C PHE A 398 -1.24 6.51 8.61
N TRP A 399 -0.08 7.06 8.92
CA TRP A 399 0.92 7.37 7.90
C TRP A 399 2.33 6.87 8.24
N MET A 400 2.59 6.49 9.48
CA MET A 400 3.92 6.14 9.96
C MET A 400 3.97 4.71 10.51
N PRO A 401 5.01 3.92 10.16
CA PRO A 401 5.24 2.67 10.85
C PRO A 401 5.66 2.95 12.29
N GLY A 402 5.10 2.21 13.22
CA GLY A 402 5.38 2.33 14.64
C GLY A 402 5.85 1.01 15.23
N THR A 403 6.08 1.02 16.54
CA THR A 403 6.26 -0.20 17.32
C THR A 403 4.93 -0.62 17.92
N SER A 404 4.63 -1.92 17.85
CA SER A 404 3.39 -2.42 18.46
C SER A 404 3.51 -2.44 19.98
N THR A 405 2.53 -1.85 20.65
CA THR A 405 2.28 -2.01 22.08
C THR A 405 1.11 -2.96 22.37
N ASN A 406 0.49 -3.50 21.30
CA ASN A 406 -0.64 -4.40 21.45
C ASN A 406 -0.17 -5.75 21.99
N THR A 407 -0.60 -6.08 23.21
CA THR A 407 -0.25 -7.32 23.92
C THR A 407 -0.60 -8.58 23.13
N LEU A 408 -1.55 -8.49 22.18
CA LEU A 408 -1.92 -9.60 21.30
C LEU A 408 -0.79 -10.03 20.37
N PHE A 409 0.05 -9.10 19.92
CA PHE A 409 1.18 -9.37 19.01
C PHE A 409 2.52 -9.51 19.73
N VAL A 410 2.62 -9.03 20.98
CA VAL A 410 3.81 -9.16 21.83
C VAL A 410 3.81 -10.56 22.45
N THR A 411 4.19 -11.54 21.66
CA THR A 411 4.38 -12.94 22.09
C THR A 411 5.68 -13.12 22.87
N LYS A 412 5.96 -14.36 23.35
CA LYS A 412 7.24 -14.70 23.98
C LYS A 412 8.44 -14.31 23.10
N MET A 413 8.30 -14.41 21.76
CA MET A 413 9.34 -14.06 20.80
C MET A 413 9.67 -12.57 20.80
N PHE A 414 8.64 -11.69 20.86
CA PHE A 414 8.81 -10.24 20.83
C PHE A 414 8.86 -9.59 22.23
N LYS A 415 8.79 -10.37 23.30
CA LYS A 415 8.78 -9.84 24.68
C LYS A 415 9.98 -8.93 24.99
N ASN A 416 11.14 -9.24 24.44
CA ASN A 416 12.38 -8.49 24.65
C ASN A 416 12.67 -7.50 23.49
N TYR A 417 11.75 -7.36 22.53
CA TYR A 417 11.92 -6.37 21.47
C TYR A 417 11.74 -4.96 22.04
N LYS A 418 12.68 -4.09 21.73
CA LYS A 418 12.64 -2.67 22.07
C LYS A 418 13.51 -1.84 21.13
N LEU A 419 13.13 -0.59 20.91
CA LEU A 419 13.99 0.38 20.26
C LEU A 419 15.18 0.71 21.14
N ASN A 420 16.35 0.91 20.53
CA ASN A 420 17.55 1.31 21.26
C ASN A 420 17.50 2.79 21.70
N ARG A 421 16.71 3.62 20.99
CA ARG A 421 16.59 5.07 21.21
C ARG A 421 15.13 5.54 21.18
N PRO A 422 14.27 5.05 22.09
CA PRO A 422 12.83 5.34 22.06
C PRO A 422 12.53 6.84 22.23
N GLU A 423 13.33 7.57 22.99
CA GLU A 423 13.18 9.03 23.21
C GLU A 423 13.42 9.82 21.93
N LEU A 424 14.49 9.47 21.17
CA LEU A 424 14.77 10.12 19.89
C LEU A 424 13.69 9.80 18.87
N PHE A 425 13.17 8.57 18.87
CA PHE A 425 12.05 8.20 18.02
C PHE A 425 10.78 9.00 18.38
N SER A 426 10.43 9.11 19.66
CA SER A 426 9.31 9.95 20.11
C SER A 426 9.48 11.42 19.71
N LYS A 427 10.69 11.97 19.82
CA LYS A 427 11.00 13.33 19.37
C LYS A 427 10.83 13.50 17.85
N LEU A 428 11.31 12.53 17.07
CA LEU A 428 11.12 12.50 15.62
C LEU A 428 9.63 12.50 15.27
N VAL A 429 8.85 11.61 15.90
CA VAL A 429 7.40 11.54 15.72
C VAL A 429 6.73 12.87 16.02
N LYS A 430 7.07 13.51 17.15
CA LYS A 430 6.55 14.83 17.52
C LYS A 430 6.90 15.90 16.49
N ASN A 431 8.12 15.93 15.98
CA ASN A 431 8.54 16.89 14.96
C ASN A 431 7.77 16.70 13.64
N ILE A 432 7.55 15.46 13.24
CA ILE A 432 6.76 15.16 12.03
C ILE A 432 5.30 15.59 12.26
N LEU A 433 4.73 15.37 13.46
CA LEU A 433 3.40 15.88 13.81
C LEU A 433 3.32 17.40 13.69
N ILE A 434 4.34 18.13 14.13
CA ILE A 434 4.39 19.58 13.96
C ILE A 434 4.38 19.92 12.46
N ALA A 435 5.18 19.21 11.65
CA ALA A 435 5.24 19.42 10.21
C ALA A 435 3.90 19.15 9.52
N THR A 436 3.14 18.14 9.96
CA THR A 436 1.79 17.83 9.42
C THR A 436 0.74 18.89 9.75
N ASN A 437 1.03 19.81 10.67
CA ASN A 437 0.14 20.93 10.99
C ASN A 437 0.55 22.23 10.25
N LEU A 438 1.67 22.25 9.55
CA LEU A 438 2.08 23.41 8.76
C LEU A 438 1.33 23.42 7.40
N PRO A 439 0.72 24.56 6.99
CA PRO A 439 -0.24 24.61 5.88
C PRO A 439 0.24 23.98 4.57
N VAL A 440 1.47 24.19 4.16
CA VAL A 440 2.01 23.65 2.89
C VAL A 440 2.53 22.24 3.08
N LEU A 441 3.23 21.96 4.18
CA LEU A 441 3.80 20.64 4.45
C LEU A 441 2.72 19.60 4.73
N ASN A 442 1.60 20.03 5.32
CA ASN A 442 0.43 19.18 5.54
C ASN A 442 -0.02 18.47 4.26
N LEU A 443 0.00 19.15 3.11
CA LEU A 443 -0.43 18.59 1.83
C LEU A 443 0.33 17.30 1.45
N LEU A 444 1.57 17.15 1.87
CA LEU A 444 2.37 15.93 1.62
C LEU A 444 1.84 14.71 2.39
N PHE A 445 1.14 14.93 3.50
CA PHE A 445 0.65 13.88 4.40
C PHE A 445 -0.85 13.59 4.22
N ILE A 446 -1.51 14.21 3.26
CA ILE A 446 -2.93 14.00 2.93
C ILE A 446 -3.04 13.10 1.70
N SER A 447 -3.68 11.93 1.83
CA SER A 447 -3.93 11.01 0.72
C SER A 447 -4.67 11.68 -0.44
N PHE A 448 -5.66 12.53 -0.12
CA PHE A 448 -6.39 13.35 -1.07
C PHE A 448 -5.48 14.14 -2.03
N THR A 449 -4.40 14.75 -1.56
CA THR A 449 -3.47 15.53 -2.39
C THR A 449 -2.89 14.69 -3.52
N TRP A 450 -2.43 13.49 -3.23
CA TRP A 450 -1.81 12.58 -4.20
C TRP A 450 -2.83 12.07 -5.21
N PHE A 451 -4.04 11.76 -4.75
CA PHE A 451 -5.16 11.41 -5.62
C PHE A 451 -5.47 12.53 -6.63
N PHE A 452 -5.57 13.79 -6.16
CA PHE A 452 -5.90 14.92 -7.04
C PHE A 452 -4.77 15.26 -8.01
N ILE A 453 -3.51 15.22 -7.57
CA ILE A 453 -2.37 15.45 -8.47
C ILE A 453 -2.38 14.37 -9.56
N TRP A 454 -2.54 13.10 -9.21
CA TRP A 454 -2.65 12.02 -10.18
C TRP A 454 -3.80 12.23 -11.18
N LEU A 455 -4.97 12.67 -10.71
CA LEU A 455 -6.12 12.92 -11.58
C LEU A 455 -5.80 14.00 -12.62
N ILE A 456 -5.20 15.09 -12.17
CA ILE A 456 -4.80 16.21 -13.04
C ILE A 456 -3.74 15.78 -14.06
N GLU A 457 -2.71 15.08 -13.60
CA GLU A 457 -1.64 14.57 -14.48
C GLU A 457 -2.20 13.58 -15.52
N SER A 458 -3.12 12.73 -15.12
CA SER A 458 -3.82 11.81 -16.03
C SER A 458 -4.60 12.54 -17.11
N LEU A 459 -5.33 13.60 -16.76
CA LEU A 459 -6.04 14.45 -17.71
C LEU A 459 -5.08 15.16 -18.67
N VAL A 460 -3.93 15.62 -18.18
CA VAL A 460 -2.88 16.24 -19.03
C VAL A 460 -2.31 15.22 -20.01
N ILE A 461 -2.01 13.99 -19.58
CA ILE A 461 -1.49 12.92 -20.44
C ILE A 461 -2.49 12.60 -21.56
N ILE A 462 -3.78 12.51 -21.23
CA ILE A 462 -4.84 12.24 -22.21
C ILE A 462 -4.99 13.42 -23.19
N ASN A 463 -5.10 14.65 -22.69
CA ASN A 463 -5.32 15.84 -23.52
C ASN A 463 -4.12 16.19 -24.40
N THR A 464 -2.90 15.80 -24.00
CA THR A 464 -1.67 16.02 -24.80
C THR A 464 -1.34 14.84 -25.71
N ASN A 465 -2.26 13.88 -25.88
CA ASN A 465 -2.08 12.67 -26.69
C ASN A 465 -0.84 11.85 -26.35
N LYS A 466 -0.37 11.89 -25.11
CA LYS A 466 0.75 11.06 -24.61
C LYS A 466 0.27 9.66 -24.24
N LEU A 467 -0.53 9.03 -25.12
CA LEU A 467 -1.24 7.77 -24.86
C LEU A 467 -0.32 6.58 -24.58
N GLN A 468 0.97 6.67 -24.93
CA GLN A 468 1.96 5.63 -24.57
C GLN A 468 2.19 5.49 -23.06
N TYR A 469 1.77 6.46 -22.24
CA TYR A 469 1.91 6.45 -20.78
C TYR A 469 0.61 6.08 -20.05
N LEU A 470 -0.42 5.63 -20.78
CA LEU A 470 -1.69 5.21 -20.17
C LEU A 470 -1.53 4.01 -19.21
N ASN A 471 -0.52 3.17 -19.40
CA ASN A 471 -0.18 2.11 -18.45
C ASN A 471 0.12 2.64 -17.04
N LEU A 472 0.80 3.78 -16.90
CA LEU A 472 1.04 4.46 -15.61
C LEU A 472 -0.23 5.14 -15.07
N VAL A 473 -1.06 5.69 -15.94
CA VAL A 473 -2.39 6.23 -15.56
C VAL A 473 -3.27 5.13 -14.99
N PHE A 474 -3.35 3.97 -15.66
CA PHE A 474 -4.10 2.82 -15.19
C PHE A 474 -3.54 2.23 -13.90
N LEU A 475 -2.20 2.24 -13.73
CA LEU A 475 -1.56 1.87 -12.47
C LEU A 475 -2.06 2.76 -11.32
N GLY A 476 -2.05 4.08 -11.51
CA GLY A 476 -2.56 5.02 -10.50
C GLY A 476 -4.05 4.81 -10.20
N ALA A 477 -4.88 4.56 -11.23
CA ALA A 477 -6.28 4.22 -11.03
C ALA A 477 -6.47 2.96 -10.20
N ALA A 478 -5.66 1.93 -10.44
CA ALA A 478 -5.71 0.69 -9.66
C ALA A 478 -5.28 0.90 -8.19
N ILE A 479 -4.27 1.73 -7.95
CA ILE A 479 -3.85 2.10 -6.59
C ILE A 479 -5.02 2.76 -5.86
N ILE A 480 -5.68 3.72 -6.47
CA ILE A 480 -6.83 4.43 -5.89
C ILE A 480 -8.00 3.47 -5.63
N ILE A 481 -8.30 2.56 -6.56
CA ILE A 481 -9.34 1.55 -6.34
C ILE A 481 -9.02 0.69 -5.11
N VAL A 482 -7.77 0.27 -4.95
CA VAL A 482 -7.33 -0.51 -3.77
C VAL A 482 -7.44 0.32 -2.48
N GLU A 483 -7.11 1.62 -2.53
CA GLU A 483 -7.30 2.54 -1.40
C GLU A 483 -8.78 2.63 -0.98
N LEU A 484 -9.68 2.84 -1.95
CA LEU A 484 -11.12 2.94 -1.70
C LEU A 484 -11.77 1.62 -1.22
N LEU A 485 -11.11 0.49 -1.43
CA LEU A 485 -11.54 -0.82 -0.91
C LEU A 485 -10.87 -1.18 0.42
N SER A 486 -10.00 -0.31 0.95
CA SER A 486 -9.28 -0.56 2.20
C SER A 486 -10.17 -0.39 3.43
N PRO A 487 -9.84 -1.05 4.56
CA PRO A 487 -10.65 -0.97 5.79
C PRO A 487 -10.43 0.31 6.61
N LEU A 488 -9.60 1.24 6.15
CA LEU A 488 -9.16 2.41 6.89
C LEU A 488 -9.23 3.65 6.02
N SER A 489 -9.95 4.67 6.48
CA SER A 489 -10.09 5.94 5.78
C SER A 489 -8.79 6.77 5.80
N GLY A 490 -8.28 7.18 4.64
CA GLY A 490 -7.13 8.09 4.54
C GLY A 490 -5.81 7.55 5.09
N TYR A 491 -5.63 6.23 5.12
CA TYR A 491 -4.40 5.63 5.58
C TYR A 491 -3.29 5.82 4.56
N LEU A 492 -2.39 6.79 4.79
CA LEU A 492 -1.34 7.20 3.86
C LEU A 492 -0.43 6.04 3.42
N ARG A 493 -0.33 4.97 4.23
CA ARG A 493 0.35 3.73 3.84
C ARG A 493 -0.21 3.12 2.55
N TYR A 494 -1.52 3.21 2.32
CA TYR A 494 -2.13 2.70 1.09
C TYR A 494 -1.87 3.62 -0.09
N SER A 495 -1.77 4.94 0.14
CA SER A 495 -1.40 5.94 -0.87
C SER A 495 0.11 5.94 -1.20
N PHE A 496 0.94 5.20 -0.47
CA PHE A 496 2.38 5.22 -0.65
C PHE A 496 2.82 4.88 -2.08
N PRO A 497 2.24 3.87 -2.78
CA PRO A 497 2.53 3.62 -4.18
C PRO A 497 2.17 4.79 -5.09
N LEU A 498 1.11 5.53 -4.77
CA LEU A 498 0.70 6.72 -5.51
C LEU A 498 1.66 7.89 -5.29
N ILE A 499 2.15 8.06 -4.06
CA ILE A 499 3.18 9.05 -3.71
C ILE A 499 4.48 8.81 -4.50
N GLU A 500 4.79 7.56 -4.81
CA GLU A 500 5.95 7.20 -5.63
C GLU A 500 5.70 7.43 -7.13
N LEU A 501 4.49 7.16 -7.61
CA LEU A 501 4.10 7.27 -9.01
C LEU A 501 3.93 8.73 -9.48
N VAL A 502 3.29 9.57 -8.67
CA VAL A 502 2.91 10.95 -9.03
C VAL A 502 4.09 11.81 -9.48
N PRO A 503 5.25 11.87 -8.79
CA PRO A 503 6.39 12.63 -9.30
C PRO A 503 6.85 12.22 -10.70
N ILE A 504 6.71 10.93 -11.04
CA ILE A 504 7.08 10.40 -12.35
C ILE A 504 6.09 10.83 -13.42
N LEU A 505 4.78 10.79 -13.13
CA LEU A 505 3.75 11.31 -14.03
C LEU A 505 3.93 12.81 -14.26
N GLY A 506 4.29 13.57 -13.21
CA GLY A 506 4.64 14.99 -13.31
C GLY A 506 5.77 15.24 -14.30
N LEU A 507 6.86 14.45 -14.25
CA LEU A 507 7.95 14.55 -15.23
C LEU A 507 7.45 14.31 -16.65
N ILE A 508 6.61 13.30 -16.86
CA ILE A 508 6.01 12.98 -18.16
C ILE A 508 5.13 14.13 -18.67
N CYS A 509 4.36 14.75 -17.77
CA CYS A 509 3.49 15.86 -18.13
C CYS A 509 4.28 17.10 -18.60
N PHE A 510 5.35 17.45 -17.87
CA PHE A 510 6.00 18.77 -18.00
C PHE A 510 7.22 18.76 -18.93
N VAL A 511 7.84 17.62 -19.18
CA VAL A 511 9.04 17.57 -20.02
C VAL A 511 8.67 17.28 -21.47
N LYS A 512 9.12 18.17 -22.38
CA LYS A 512 9.15 17.87 -23.81
C LYS A 512 10.38 17.01 -24.08
N ILE A 513 10.16 15.72 -24.37
CA ILE A 513 11.22 14.87 -24.90
C ILE A 513 11.55 15.45 -26.28
N LYS A 514 12.77 15.98 -26.45
CA LYS A 514 13.29 16.28 -27.78
C LYS A 514 13.55 14.91 -28.43
N ASN A 515 12.73 14.59 -29.44
CA ASN A 515 12.98 13.46 -30.35
C ASN A 515 14.26 13.69 -31.13
#